data_7523c89280b7550c17536b1faf688c61
#
_entry.id   7523c89280b7550c17536b1faf688c61
#
_cell.length_a   1.000
_cell.length_b   1.000
_cell.length_c   1.000
_cell.angle_alpha   90.00
_cell.angle_beta   90.00
_cell.angle_gamma   90.00
#
_symmetry.space_group_name_H-M   'P 1'
#
loop_
_entity.id
_entity.type
_entity.pdbx_description
1 polymer ?
#
loop_
_entity_poly.entity_id
_entity_poly.type
_entity_poly.pdbx_seq_one_letter_code
_entity_poly.pdbx_strand_id
1 'polypeptide(L)'
;MPKLGSLFSGCGGLDLAFIDHGFELAFVAEVDRHACGVLRRHHPDVPNVGDVKLLRAERLPPVDVLTFGSPCQDISRANTRSTYGLHDRRSGLIWQVVRLIAEMRREGDLPRLLVWENVDALAEPKWRSQYDEVLAAFSNHGYRHQRYVEMALEAGVPQLRKRTVTVLSLDKLSFPSTAGRRGQVTTISDILEGELDDEFTPKVRSQLLKQLYRQRLGDVTRERTLRVHQVEAWLGLHPGREPAEWAGKCVCYSPTYTCTPQVERMSTMTKQDTPWVLLASGIRRRLTVTELERAFGLPDGHTATGVMPDGGEYQLSDLQRRGLLGNAVVPAAVEGIARWASETMS
;
A
#
# COMPACT_ATOMS: atom_id res chain seq x y z
N MET A 1 27.41 1.49 6.54
CA MET A 1 26.15 1.47 5.75
C MET A 1 25.24 2.58 6.29
N PRO A 2 24.56 3.33 5.42
CA PRO A 2 23.62 4.33 5.89
C PRO A 2 22.45 3.66 6.63
N LYS A 3 21.92 4.34 7.64
CA LYS A 3 20.89 3.82 8.54
C LYS A 3 19.49 4.29 8.17
N LEU A 4 18.54 3.38 8.25
CA LEU A 4 17.12 3.59 7.96
C LEU A 4 16.31 3.49 9.25
N GLY A 5 15.48 4.50 9.52
CA GLY A 5 14.36 4.39 10.46
C GLY A 5 13.03 4.32 9.72
N SER A 6 12.09 3.57 10.24
CA SER A 6 10.78 3.40 9.61
C SER A 6 9.64 3.67 10.61
N LEU A 7 8.70 4.54 10.23
CA LEU A 7 7.51 4.82 11.01
C LEU A 7 6.26 4.37 10.25
N PHE A 8 5.28 3.83 10.96
CA PHE A 8 4.08 3.21 10.37
C PHE A 8 4.47 2.11 9.38
N SER A 9 5.42 1.27 9.79
CA SER A 9 6.15 0.35 8.91
C SER A 9 5.27 -0.70 8.22
N GLY A 10 4.06 -0.98 8.75
CA GLY A 10 3.18 -2.01 8.22
C GLY A 10 3.89 -3.37 8.18
N CYS A 11 3.80 -4.07 7.07
CA CYS A 11 4.55 -5.31 6.85
C CYS A 11 5.95 -5.09 6.21
N GLY A 12 6.50 -3.87 6.25
CA GLY A 12 7.86 -3.58 5.80
C GLY A 12 8.03 -3.30 4.30
N GLY A 13 6.94 -3.09 3.55
CA GLY A 13 7.05 -2.91 2.10
C GLY A 13 7.86 -1.68 1.68
N LEU A 14 7.75 -0.57 2.43
CA LEU A 14 8.57 0.62 2.18
C LEU A 14 10.04 0.38 2.53
N ASP A 15 10.28 -0.39 3.59
CA ASP A 15 11.61 -0.65 4.14
C ASP A 15 12.43 -1.57 3.21
N LEU A 16 11.77 -2.57 2.59
CA LEU A 16 12.41 -3.50 1.65
C LEU A 16 13.15 -2.78 0.53
N ALA A 17 12.55 -1.74 -0.06
CA ALA A 17 13.18 -0.99 -1.14
C ALA A 17 14.53 -0.38 -0.72
N PHE A 18 14.65 0.10 0.52
CA PHE A 18 15.91 0.67 1.04
C PHE A 18 16.89 -0.42 1.46
N ILE A 19 16.41 -1.48 2.10
CA ILE A 19 17.26 -2.63 2.51
C ILE A 19 17.91 -3.26 1.27
N ASP A 20 17.18 -3.45 0.18
CA ASP A 20 17.70 -3.99 -1.09
C ASP A 20 18.77 -3.10 -1.73
N HIS A 21 18.85 -1.82 -1.33
CA HIS A 21 19.85 -0.86 -1.77
C HIS A 21 20.93 -0.57 -0.71
N GLY A 22 21.10 -1.47 0.28
CA GLY A 22 22.21 -1.46 1.21
C GLY A 22 22.05 -0.56 2.43
N PHE A 23 20.79 -0.19 2.80
CA PHE A 23 20.52 0.48 4.06
C PHE A 23 20.38 -0.52 5.21
N GLU A 24 20.93 -0.19 6.35
CA GLU A 24 20.75 -0.91 7.61
C GLU A 24 19.48 -0.42 8.31
N LEU A 25 18.51 -1.30 8.52
CA LEU A 25 17.28 -0.96 9.25
C LEU A 25 17.58 -0.87 10.75
N ALA A 26 17.59 0.34 11.29
CA ALA A 26 17.96 0.62 12.67
C ALA A 26 16.78 0.48 13.64
N PHE A 27 15.57 0.83 13.22
CA PHE A 27 14.34 0.64 13.99
C PHE A 27 13.10 0.68 13.10
N VAL A 28 12.01 0.09 13.59
CA VAL A 28 10.67 0.21 13.04
C VAL A 28 9.70 0.74 14.11
N ALA A 29 8.64 1.44 13.71
CA ALA A 29 7.56 1.86 14.59
C ALA A 29 6.21 1.40 14.04
N GLU A 30 5.63 0.39 14.66
CA GLU A 30 4.36 -0.22 14.24
C GLU A 30 3.56 -0.66 15.47
N VAL A 31 2.22 -0.57 15.42
CA VAL A 31 1.32 -0.93 16.51
C VAL A 31 0.36 -2.06 16.15
N ASP A 32 0.15 -2.34 14.86
CA ASP A 32 -0.68 -3.49 14.45
C ASP A 32 0.04 -4.79 14.80
N ARG A 33 -0.59 -5.61 15.62
CA ARG A 33 0.01 -6.84 16.19
C ARG A 33 0.50 -7.80 15.10
N HIS A 34 -0.21 -7.88 13.97
CA HIS A 34 0.14 -8.81 12.90
C HIS A 34 1.29 -8.25 12.06
N ALA A 35 1.28 -6.95 11.77
CA ALA A 35 2.41 -6.26 11.16
C ALA A 35 3.67 -6.38 12.03
N CYS A 36 3.56 -6.13 13.34
CA CYS A 36 4.66 -6.33 14.28
C CYS A 36 5.21 -7.76 14.26
N GLY A 37 4.33 -8.77 14.15
CA GLY A 37 4.73 -10.17 14.04
C GLY A 37 5.51 -10.46 12.76
N VAL A 38 5.06 -9.94 11.63
CA VAL A 38 5.73 -10.07 10.33
C VAL A 38 7.08 -9.36 10.35
N LEU A 39 7.14 -8.12 10.84
CA LEU A 39 8.40 -7.37 10.98
C LEU A 39 9.42 -8.13 11.85
N ARG A 40 8.99 -8.68 12.99
CA ARG A 40 9.85 -9.46 13.88
C ARG A 40 10.33 -10.76 13.22
N ARG A 41 9.53 -11.35 12.33
CA ARG A 41 9.92 -12.54 11.56
C ARG A 41 11.04 -12.22 10.56
N HIS A 42 10.93 -11.09 9.87
CA HIS A 42 11.90 -10.68 8.85
C HIS A 42 13.14 -9.99 9.42
N HIS A 43 12.97 -9.26 10.53
CA HIS A 43 14.00 -8.43 11.15
C HIS A 43 14.04 -8.67 12.66
N PRO A 44 14.46 -9.87 13.10
CA PRO A 44 14.40 -10.27 14.52
C PRO A 44 15.25 -9.39 15.45
N ASP A 45 16.33 -8.83 14.94
CA ASP A 45 17.28 -8.00 15.70
C ASP A 45 16.93 -6.50 15.65
N VAL A 46 15.93 -6.10 14.87
CA VAL A 46 15.53 -4.71 14.73
C VAL A 46 14.46 -4.36 15.77
N PRO A 47 14.71 -3.35 16.63
CA PRO A 47 13.72 -2.96 17.64
C PRO A 47 12.47 -2.35 16.98
N ASN A 48 11.29 -2.82 17.41
CA ASN A 48 10.05 -2.11 17.18
C ASN A 48 9.83 -1.12 18.33
N VAL A 49 9.95 0.17 18.06
CA VAL A 49 9.83 1.24 19.05
C VAL A 49 8.37 1.63 19.36
N GLY A 50 7.40 1.04 18.66
CA GLY A 50 5.97 1.09 19.01
C GLY A 50 5.21 2.31 18.46
N ASP A 51 4.36 2.92 19.30
CA ASP A 51 3.45 4.01 18.90
C ASP A 51 4.18 5.34 18.70
N VAL A 52 4.12 5.87 17.50
CA VAL A 52 4.72 7.17 17.12
C VAL A 52 4.31 8.32 18.05
N LYS A 53 3.12 8.27 18.66
CA LYS A 53 2.66 9.25 19.65
C LYS A 53 3.50 9.27 20.92
N LEU A 54 4.08 8.13 21.29
CA LEU A 54 4.84 7.96 22.51
C LEU A 54 6.35 8.10 22.33
N LEU A 55 6.80 8.14 21.07
CA LEU A 55 8.22 8.25 20.73
C LEU A 55 8.81 9.59 21.20
N ARG A 56 10.08 9.53 21.59
CA ARG A 56 10.94 10.68 21.87
C ARG A 56 12.23 10.51 21.09
N ALA A 57 12.69 11.57 20.46
CA ALA A 57 13.90 11.54 19.62
C ALA A 57 15.13 11.05 20.40
N GLU A 58 15.30 11.46 21.64
CA GLU A 58 16.40 11.04 22.56
C GLU A 58 16.54 9.52 22.76
N ARG A 59 15.46 8.75 22.44
CA ARG A 59 15.42 7.29 22.59
C ARG A 59 15.57 6.55 21.27
N LEU A 60 15.67 7.27 20.19
CA LEU A 60 15.82 6.67 18.86
C LEU A 60 17.29 6.68 18.45
N PRO A 61 17.78 5.61 17.81
CA PRO A 61 19.10 5.66 17.21
C PRO A 61 19.10 6.68 16.06
N PRO A 62 20.22 7.42 15.86
CA PRO A 62 20.36 8.32 14.73
C PRO A 62 20.28 7.53 13.42
N VAL A 63 19.61 8.13 12.42
CA VAL A 63 19.40 7.52 11.09
C VAL A 63 19.67 8.55 9.98
N ASP A 64 20.13 8.06 8.84
CA ASP A 64 20.36 8.89 7.66
C ASP A 64 19.06 9.12 6.88
N VAL A 65 18.20 8.11 6.87
CA VAL A 65 16.89 8.12 6.19
C VAL A 65 15.79 7.77 7.17
N LEU A 66 14.68 8.51 7.11
CA LEU A 66 13.45 8.17 7.82
C LEU A 66 12.33 8.01 6.82
N THR A 67 11.78 6.79 6.72
CA THR A 67 10.63 6.48 5.87
C THR A 67 9.34 6.43 6.68
N PHE A 68 8.22 6.85 6.09
CA PHE A 68 6.92 6.74 6.75
C PHE A 68 5.75 6.75 5.77
N GLY A 69 4.81 5.80 5.98
CA GLY A 69 3.50 5.75 5.36
C GLY A 69 2.43 6.17 6.35
N SER A 70 2.22 7.48 6.54
CA SER A 70 1.26 7.94 7.54
C SER A 70 -0.17 7.52 7.21
N PRO A 71 -1.02 7.20 8.23
CA PRO A 71 -2.39 6.76 7.98
C PRO A 71 -3.18 7.73 7.09
N CYS A 72 -3.85 7.16 6.08
CA CYS A 72 -4.55 7.92 5.04
C CYS A 72 -6.09 7.83 5.13
N GLN A 73 -6.61 7.22 6.21
CA GLN A 73 -8.01 6.80 6.28
C GLN A 73 -9.00 7.98 6.21
N ASP A 74 -8.58 9.16 6.64
CA ASP A 74 -9.42 10.36 6.67
C ASP A 74 -9.30 11.23 5.40
N ILE A 75 -8.32 10.93 4.53
CA ILE A 75 -8.09 11.60 3.25
C ILE A 75 -8.35 10.71 2.03
N SER A 76 -8.49 9.39 2.24
CA SER A 76 -8.77 8.44 1.16
C SER A 76 -10.12 8.70 0.50
N ARG A 77 -10.19 8.58 -0.83
CA ARG A 77 -11.45 8.63 -1.60
C ARG A 77 -12.47 7.58 -1.15
N ALA A 78 -12.05 6.50 -0.51
CA ALA A 78 -12.94 5.51 0.07
C ALA A 78 -13.69 6.02 1.30
N ASN A 79 -13.23 7.10 1.94
CA ASN A 79 -13.88 7.73 3.08
C ASN A 79 -14.54 9.06 2.68
N THR A 80 -15.82 9.01 2.35
CA THR A 80 -16.62 10.20 1.98
C THR A 80 -17.08 11.03 3.18
N ARG A 81 -16.87 10.55 4.41
CA ARG A 81 -17.38 11.16 5.64
C ARG A 81 -16.39 12.08 6.35
N SER A 82 -15.10 11.96 6.06
CA SER A 82 -14.11 12.82 6.72
C SER A 82 -14.13 14.24 6.16
N THR A 83 -14.17 15.20 7.07
CA THR A 83 -14.10 16.64 6.79
C THR A 83 -12.80 17.29 7.30
N TYR A 84 -12.09 16.62 8.20
CA TYR A 84 -10.91 17.17 8.89
C TYR A 84 -9.57 16.79 8.26
N GLY A 85 -9.51 15.73 7.42
CA GLY A 85 -8.30 15.35 6.67
C GLY A 85 -7.09 15.11 7.56
N LEU A 86 -5.99 15.84 7.33
CA LEU A 86 -4.75 15.72 8.12
C LEU A 86 -4.85 16.27 9.56
N HIS A 87 -5.96 16.87 9.95
CA HIS A 87 -6.24 17.28 11.33
C HIS A 87 -7.14 16.28 12.07
N ASP A 88 -7.56 15.19 11.42
CA ASP A 88 -8.35 14.13 12.03
C ASP A 88 -7.48 13.15 12.84
N ARG A 89 -8.12 12.33 13.67
CA ARG A 89 -7.43 11.47 14.66
C ARG A 89 -6.38 10.54 14.06
N ARG A 90 -6.59 10.00 12.86
CA ARG A 90 -5.70 9.02 12.23
C ARG A 90 -4.75 9.68 11.24
N SER A 91 -5.26 10.40 10.28
CA SER A 91 -4.41 11.10 9.30
C SER A 91 -3.61 12.24 9.94
N GLY A 92 -4.05 12.76 11.07
CA GLY A 92 -3.31 13.72 11.89
C GLY A 92 -2.06 13.17 12.58
N LEU A 93 -1.80 11.86 12.50
CA LEU A 93 -0.55 11.28 13.01
C LEU A 93 0.70 11.78 12.26
N ILE A 94 0.56 12.37 11.10
CA ILE A 94 1.66 13.05 10.41
C ILE A 94 2.28 14.16 11.28
N TRP A 95 1.48 14.85 12.11
CA TRP A 95 1.97 15.87 13.03
C TRP A 95 2.86 15.31 14.14
N GLN A 96 2.74 14.02 14.46
CA GLN A 96 3.68 13.35 15.38
C GLN A 96 5.04 13.14 14.71
N VAL A 97 5.08 12.95 13.40
CA VAL A 97 6.35 12.91 12.64
C VAL A 97 7.00 14.30 12.65
N VAL A 98 6.23 15.36 12.38
CA VAL A 98 6.72 16.75 12.47
C VAL A 98 7.28 17.04 13.86
N ARG A 99 6.59 16.61 14.93
CA ARG A 99 7.07 16.76 16.31
C ARG A 99 8.40 16.03 16.52
N LEU A 100 8.51 14.78 16.06
CA LEU A 100 9.76 14.01 16.18
C LEU A 100 10.91 14.69 15.44
N ILE A 101 10.68 15.21 14.24
CA ILE A 101 11.70 15.97 13.49
C ILE A 101 12.13 17.22 14.25
N ALA A 102 11.19 17.93 14.90
CA ALA A 102 11.52 19.06 15.74
C ALA A 102 12.37 18.67 16.98
N GLU A 103 12.13 17.50 17.55
CA GLU A 103 12.94 16.93 18.64
C GLU A 103 14.34 16.54 18.13
N MET A 104 14.44 15.77 17.04
CA MET A 104 15.70 15.35 16.40
C MET A 104 16.57 16.57 16.03
N ARG A 105 15.95 17.66 15.56
CA ARG A 105 16.70 18.90 15.30
C ARG A 105 17.36 19.46 16.54
N ARG A 106 16.71 19.40 17.69
CA ARG A 106 17.27 19.91 18.96
C ARG A 106 18.43 19.04 19.46
N GLU A 107 18.35 17.73 19.20
CA GLU A 107 19.42 16.78 19.53
C GLU A 107 20.59 16.85 18.53
N GLY A 108 20.42 17.45 17.37
CA GLY A 108 21.43 17.50 16.30
C GLY A 108 21.43 16.29 15.36
N ASP A 109 20.44 15.41 15.47
CA ASP A 109 20.37 14.10 14.79
C ASP A 109 19.29 14.08 13.68
N LEU A 110 19.19 15.14 12.88
CA LEU A 110 18.24 15.20 11.77
C LEU A 110 18.60 14.16 10.69
N PRO A 111 17.65 13.30 10.27
CA PRO A 111 17.82 12.48 9.07
C PRO A 111 18.10 13.36 7.85
N ARG A 112 19.06 12.99 7.00
CA ARG A 112 19.35 13.71 5.75
C ARG A 112 18.19 13.66 4.76
N LEU A 113 17.42 12.54 4.80
CA LEU A 113 16.32 12.25 3.88
C LEU A 113 15.09 11.77 4.65
N LEU A 114 13.93 12.33 4.30
CA LEU A 114 12.62 11.82 4.71
C LEU A 114 11.87 11.36 3.47
N VAL A 115 11.20 10.22 3.55
CA VAL A 115 10.36 9.69 2.46
C VAL A 115 8.96 9.42 2.99
N TRP A 116 8.00 10.24 2.56
CA TRP A 116 6.61 10.17 2.97
C TRP A 116 5.73 9.61 1.86
N GLU A 117 5.22 8.40 2.06
CA GLU A 117 4.21 7.80 1.17
C GLU A 117 2.79 8.07 1.68
N ASN A 118 1.86 8.35 0.76
CA ASN A 118 0.44 8.47 1.08
C ASN A 118 -0.44 8.24 -0.17
N VAL A 119 -1.77 8.24 0.02
CA VAL A 119 -2.71 8.14 -1.09
C VAL A 119 -2.61 9.36 -2.02
N ASP A 120 -2.89 9.15 -3.31
CA ASP A 120 -2.84 10.21 -4.32
C ASP A 120 -3.85 11.35 -4.06
N ALA A 121 -4.95 11.06 -3.35
CA ALA A 121 -5.93 12.05 -2.92
C ALA A 121 -5.32 13.18 -2.06
N LEU A 122 -4.20 12.93 -1.37
CA LEU A 122 -3.49 13.96 -0.59
C LEU A 122 -3.11 15.20 -1.44
N ALA A 123 -2.84 14.97 -2.72
CA ALA A 123 -2.45 16.03 -3.66
C ALA A 123 -3.64 16.74 -4.35
N GLU A 124 -4.88 16.33 -4.07
CA GLU A 124 -6.07 16.93 -4.64
C GLU A 124 -6.37 18.32 -4.05
N PRO A 125 -7.08 19.19 -4.77
CA PRO A 125 -7.42 20.53 -4.31
C PRO A 125 -8.07 20.56 -2.92
N LYS A 126 -8.89 19.56 -2.60
CA LYS A 126 -9.57 19.43 -1.31
C LYS A 126 -8.60 19.40 -0.11
N TRP A 127 -7.43 18.76 -0.26
CA TRP A 127 -6.47 18.55 0.83
C TRP A 127 -5.19 19.35 0.66
N ARG A 128 -5.08 20.11 -0.42
CA ARG A 128 -3.87 20.82 -0.81
C ARG A 128 -3.36 21.77 0.29
N SER A 129 -4.24 22.56 0.88
CA SER A 129 -3.87 23.51 1.95
C SER A 129 -3.25 22.80 3.16
N GLN A 130 -3.84 21.68 3.60
CA GLN A 130 -3.32 20.91 4.73
C GLN A 130 -2.00 20.20 4.38
N TYR A 131 -1.87 19.74 3.14
CA TYR A 131 -0.62 19.17 2.66
C TYR A 131 0.51 20.21 2.65
N ASP A 132 0.23 21.40 2.11
CA ASP A 132 1.20 22.50 2.06
C ASP A 132 1.57 22.98 3.48
N GLU A 133 0.66 22.94 4.46
CA GLU A 133 0.93 23.22 5.87
C GLU A 133 1.94 22.24 6.48
N VAL A 134 1.78 20.93 6.22
CA VAL A 134 2.75 19.92 6.66
C VAL A 134 4.11 20.13 5.99
N LEU A 135 4.13 20.43 4.70
CA LEU A 135 5.39 20.72 3.99
C LEU A 135 6.10 21.95 4.54
N ALA A 136 5.35 23.02 4.86
CA ALA A 136 5.90 24.22 5.49
C ALA A 136 6.50 23.89 6.87
N ALA A 137 5.84 23.04 7.67
CA ALA A 137 6.36 22.59 8.95
C ALA A 137 7.72 21.88 8.81
N PHE A 138 7.87 20.96 7.83
CA PHE A 138 9.17 20.34 7.55
C PHE A 138 10.19 21.35 7.01
N SER A 139 9.77 22.30 6.18
CA SER A 139 10.67 23.34 5.63
C SER A 139 11.24 24.24 6.73
N ASN A 140 10.51 24.50 7.82
CA ASN A 140 11.01 25.22 8.99
C ASN A 140 12.17 24.49 9.70
N HIS A 141 12.34 23.19 9.43
CA HIS A 141 13.46 22.39 9.91
C HIS A 141 14.59 22.25 8.88
N GLY A 142 14.51 22.96 7.76
CA GLY A 142 15.56 23.00 6.74
C GLY A 142 15.34 22.06 5.56
N TYR A 143 14.29 21.26 5.56
CA TYR A 143 14.01 20.34 4.46
C TYR A 143 13.48 21.06 3.23
N ARG A 144 14.01 20.71 2.07
CA ARG A 144 13.44 20.97 0.76
C ARG A 144 12.65 19.76 0.34
N HIS A 145 11.57 19.93 -0.41
CA HIS A 145 10.72 18.81 -0.80
C HIS A 145 10.53 18.72 -2.31
N GLN A 146 10.30 17.50 -2.77
CA GLN A 146 9.83 17.19 -4.11
C GLN A 146 8.78 16.11 -4.02
N ARG A 147 7.69 16.29 -4.76
CA ARG A 147 6.56 15.35 -4.79
C ARG A 147 6.54 14.58 -6.08
N TYR A 148 6.30 13.30 -5.97
CA TYR A 148 6.08 12.38 -7.07
C TYR A 148 4.70 11.75 -6.95
N VAL A 149 4.14 11.35 -8.08
CA VAL A 149 2.94 10.52 -8.14
C VAL A 149 3.35 9.23 -8.82
N GLU A 150 3.34 8.16 -8.04
CA GLU A 150 3.78 6.85 -8.49
C GLU A 150 2.59 5.95 -8.79
N MET A 151 2.68 5.25 -9.91
CA MET A 151 1.75 4.19 -10.30
C MET A 151 2.46 2.85 -10.17
N ALA A 152 1.96 1.95 -9.33
CA ALA A 152 2.54 0.62 -9.14
C ALA A 152 2.69 -0.16 -10.46
N LEU A 153 1.76 0.03 -11.39
CA LEU A 153 1.85 -0.55 -12.73
C LEU A 153 3.10 -0.08 -13.49
N GLU A 154 3.47 1.20 -13.38
CA GLU A 154 4.67 1.76 -14.01
C GLU A 154 5.95 1.26 -13.34
N ALA A 155 5.85 0.87 -12.06
CA ALA A 155 6.92 0.22 -11.31
C ALA A 155 7.05 -1.29 -11.59
N GLY A 156 6.23 -1.85 -12.49
CA GLY A 156 6.35 -3.22 -12.98
C GLY A 156 5.42 -4.25 -12.33
N VAL A 157 4.55 -3.88 -11.38
CA VAL A 157 3.59 -4.81 -10.77
C VAL A 157 2.18 -4.64 -11.36
N PRO A 158 1.36 -5.70 -11.46
CA PRO A 158 0.08 -5.66 -12.19
C PRO A 158 -1.05 -5.01 -11.37
N GLN A 159 -0.80 -3.84 -10.77
CA GLN A 159 -1.76 -3.15 -9.92
C GLN A 159 -1.89 -1.67 -10.27
N LEU A 160 -3.13 -1.20 -10.42
CA LEU A 160 -3.47 0.22 -10.64
C LEU A 160 -3.46 1.00 -9.31
N ARG A 161 -2.38 0.88 -8.54
CA ARG A 161 -2.20 1.55 -7.25
C ARG A 161 -1.43 2.85 -7.45
N LYS A 162 -2.13 3.96 -7.26
CA LYS A 162 -1.56 5.30 -7.38
C LYS A 162 -1.25 5.87 -5.99
N ARG A 163 -0.03 6.38 -5.81
CA ARG A 163 0.44 6.94 -4.55
C ARG A 163 1.18 8.25 -4.76
N THR A 164 1.07 9.13 -3.78
CA THR A 164 1.92 10.30 -3.67
C THR A 164 3.11 9.95 -2.79
N VAL A 165 4.31 10.14 -3.32
CA VAL A 165 5.56 10.04 -2.56
C VAL A 165 6.17 11.42 -2.46
N THR A 166 6.38 11.90 -1.24
CA THR A 166 7.02 13.17 -0.97
C THR A 166 8.40 12.90 -0.40
N VAL A 167 9.41 13.34 -1.11
CA VAL A 167 10.80 13.25 -0.67
C VAL A 167 11.21 14.61 -0.10
N LEU A 168 11.74 14.61 1.12
CA LEU A 168 12.22 15.82 1.80
C LEU A 168 13.69 15.61 2.15
N SER A 169 14.56 16.54 1.80
CA SER A 169 16.00 16.46 2.01
C SER A 169 16.59 17.76 2.55
N LEU A 170 17.60 17.62 3.39
CA LEU A 170 18.44 18.72 3.83
C LEU A 170 19.41 19.17 2.73
N ASP A 171 19.78 18.26 1.84
CA ASP A 171 20.66 18.52 0.70
C ASP A 171 19.88 19.07 -0.50
N LYS A 172 20.61 19.50 -1.53
CA LYS A 172 19.98 19.91 -2.79
C LYS A 172 19.29 18.70 -3.43
N LEU A 173 17.99 18.85 -3.71
CA LEU A 173 17.21 17.85 -4.40
C LEU A 173 17.56 17.86 -5.90
N SER A 174 18.29 16.88 -6.34
CA SER A 174 18.54 16.59 -7.75
C SER A 174 18.18 15.11 -7.98
N PHE A 175 16.87 14.79 -7.81
CA PHE A 175 16.42 13.43 -8.04
C PHE A 175 16.27 13.14 -9.52
N PRO A 176 16.74 12.00 -9.99
CA PRO A 176 16.23 11.44 -11.23
C PRO A 176 14.73 11.14 -11.07
N SER A 177 14.00 11.10 -12.17
CA SER A 177 12.62 10.61 -12.19
C SER A 177 12.55 9.33 -11.35
N THR A 178 11.56 9.23 -10.45
CA THR A 178 11.31 8.04 -9.63
C THR A 178 10.89 6.84 -10.46
N ALA A 179 10.67 7.00 -11.75
CA ALA A 179 10.45 5.90 -12.67
C ALA A 179 11.55 4.84 -12.46
N GLY A 180 11.32 4.03 -11.46
CA GLY A 180 11.99 2.76 -11.26
C GLY A 180 11.99 2.02 -12.60
N ARG A 181 12.80 1.02 -12.74
CA ARG A 181 12.93 0.24 -13.97
C ARG A 181 11.61 0.23 -14.76
N ARG A 182 11.60 0.82 -15.96
CA ARG A 182 10.68 0.42 -17.01
C ARG A 182 11.09 -0.99 -17.45
N GLY A 183 10.94 -1.94 -16.52
CA GLY A 183 11.06 -3.35 -16.79
C GLY A 183 9.80 -3.83 -17.50
N GLN A 184 9.82 -5.07 -17.92
CA GLN A 184 8.63 -5.74 -18.42
C GLN A 184 7.55 -5.66 -17.33
N VAL A 185 6.41 -5.03 -17.62
CA VAL A 185 5.29 -4.95 -16.68
C VAL A 185 4.76 -6.36 -16.50
N THR A 186 4.81 -6.84 -15.26
CA THR A 186 4.21 -8.11 -14.88
C THR A 186 2.69 -8.04 -15.08
N THR A 187 2.12 -9.09 -15.66
CA THR A 187 0.68 -9.22 -15.85
C THR A 187 0.05 -10.03 -14.72
N ILE A 188 -1.30 -10.05 -14.64
CA ILE A 188 -1.98 -10.97 -13.72
C ILE A 188 -1.63 -12.42 -14.04
N SER A 189 -1.59 -12.78 -15.31
CA SER A 189 -1.21 -14.13 -15.74
C SER A 189 0.16 -14.56 -15.23
N ASP A 190 1.12 -13.65 -15.12
CA ASP A 190 2.49 -13.94 -14.66
C ASP A 190 2.56 -14.25 -13.16
N ILE A 191 1.61 -13.79 -12.36
CA ILE A 191 1.63 -13.93 -10.90
C ILE A 191 0.77 -15.09 -10.38
N LEU A 192 -0.01 -15.75 -11.24
CA LEU A 192 -0.90 -16.84 -10.83
C LEU A 192 -0.14 -18.09 -10.36
N GLU A 193 -0.67 -18.76 -9.34
CA GLU A 193 -0.18 -20.05 -8.83
C GLU A 193 -0.62 -21.26 -9.70
N GLY A 194 -1.31 -21.00 -10.79
CA GLY A 194 -1.88 -22.02 -11.69
C GLY A 194 -3.41 -22.04 -11.66
N GLU A 195 -3.97 -23.07 -12.28
CA GLU A 195 -5.42 -23.30 -12.28
C GLU A 195 -5.82 -24.00 -10.97
N LEU A 196 -6.48 -23.24 -10.11
CA LEU A 196 -7.15 -23.72 -8.90
C LEU A 196 -8.64 -23.94 -9.22
N ASP A 197 -9.35 -24.64 -8.35
CA ASP A 197 -10.77 -24.93 -8.51
C ASP A 197 -11.63 -23.65 -8.66
N ASP A 198 -12.71 -23.76 -9.45
CA ASP A 198 -13.68 -22.69 -9.61
C ASP A 198 -14.46 -22.49 -8.30
N GLU A 199 -14.22 -21.37 -7.63
CA GLU A 199 -14.94 -21.01 -6.42
C GLU A 199 -16.33 -20.43 -6.69
N PHE A 200 -16.67 -20.14 -7.94
CA PHE A 200 -17.94 -19.51 -8.31
C PHE A 200 -19.09 -20.50 -8.40
N THR A 201 -19.27 -21.28 -7.34
CA THR A 201 -20.37 -22.25 -7.25
C THR A 201 -21.73 -21.56 -7.25
N PRO A 202 -22.84 -22.26 -7.62
CA PRO A 202 -24.20 -21.73 -7.53
C PRO A 202 -24.57 -21.19 -6.15
N LYS A 203 -23.98 -21.75 -5.09
CA LYS A 203 -24.18 -21.30 -3.69
C LYS A 203 -23.53 -19.93 -3.43
N VAL A 204 -22.30 -19.73 -3.87
CA VAL A 204 -21.58 -18.45 -3.78
C VAL A 204 -22.29 -17.38 -4.61
N ARG A 205 -22.74 -17.74 -5.81
CA ARG A 205 -23.58 -16.90 -6.68
C ARG A 205 -24.85 -16.44 -5.96
N SER A 206 -25.59 -17.37 -5.33
CA SER A 206 -26.80 -17.08 -4.58
C SER A 206 -26.55 -16.17 -3.37
N GLN A 207 -25.42 -16.36 -2.67
CA GLN A 207 -25.05 -15.50 -1.54
C GLN A 207 -24.67 -14.07 -1.98
N LEU A 208 -23.88 -13.95 -3.04
CA LEU A 208 -23.52 -12.65 -3.65
C LEU A 208 -24.76 -11.90 -4.13
N LEU A 209 -25.68 -12.58 -4.84
CA LEU A 209 -26.95 -12.01 -5.27
C LEU A 209 -27.82 -11.59 -4.09
N LYS A 210 -27.89 -12.38 -3.01
CA LYS A 210 -28.62 -12.02 -1.78
C LYS A 210 -27.99 -10.83 -1.07
N GLN A 211 -26.67 -10.73 -1.05
CA GLN A 211 -25.95 -9.62 -0.44
C GLN A 211 -26.13 -8.33 -1.25
N LEU A 212 -26.07 -8.42 -2.57
CA LEU A 212 -26.37 -7.34 -3.50
C LEU A 212 -27.85 -6.90 -3.38
N TYR A 213 -28.78 -7.86 -3.22
CA TYR A 213 -30.22 -7.59 -3.04
C TYR A 213 -30.51 -6.91 -1.69
N ARG A 214 -29.82 -7.30 -0.61
CA ARG A 214 -29.95 -6.65 0.71
C ARG A 214 -29.41 -5.22 0.71
N GLN A 215 -28.31 -4.96 -0.03
CA GLN A 215 -27.80 -3.61 -0.25
C GLN A 215 -28.74 -2.75 -1.11
N ARG A 216 -29.60 -3.39 -1.93
CA ARG A 216 -30.56 -2.74 -2.83
C ARG A 216 -31.79 -2.17 -2.11
N LEU A 217 -32.18 -2.73 -0.95
CA LEU A 217 -33.33 -2.30 -0.17
C LEU A 217 -33.07 -1.08 0.73
N GLY A 218 -31.82 -0.64 0.82
CA GLY A 218 -31.43 0.57 1.52
C GLY A 218 -30.70 1.54 0.58
N ASP A 219 -31.39 2.43 -0.10
CA ASP A 219 -30.84 3.63 -0.76
C ASP A 219 -29.85 3.39 -1.94
N VAL A 220 -30.32 2.74 -3.00
CA VAL A 220 -29.51 2.58 -4.23
C VAL A 220 -30.10 3.37 -5.39
N THR A 221 -29.38 4.39 -5.83
CA THR A 221 -29.70 5.16 -7.03
C THR A 221 -29.67 4.30 -8.31
N ARG A 222 -30.44 4.71 -9.34
CA ARG A 222 -30.54 4.04 -10.66
C ARG A 222 -29.19 3.72 -11.32
N GLU A 223 -28.19 4.54 -11.07
CA GLU A 223 -26.81 4.38 -11.56
C GLU A 223 -26.06 3.17 -10.98
N ARG A 224 -26.26 2.84 -9.68
CA ARG A 224 -25.70 1.64 -9.05
C ARG A 224 -26.32 0.34 -9.58
N THR A 225 -27.61 0.39 -9.96
CA THR A 225 -28.31 -0.76 -10.54
C THR A 225 -27.76 -1.13 -11.92
N LEU A 226 -27.44 -0.13 -12.75
CA LEU A 226 -26.78 -0.34 -14.05
C LEU A 226 -25.39 -0.99 -13.90
N ARG A 227 -24.61 -0.55 -12.91
CA ARG A 227 -23.27 -1.13 -12.65
C ARG A 227 -23.33 -2.59 -12.18
N VAL A 228 -24.33 -2.99 -11.41
CA VAL A 228 -24.53 -4.39 -11.02
C VAL A 228 -24.85 -5.26 -12.24
N HIS A 229 -25.74 -4.81 -13.14
CA HIS A 229 -26.02 -5.52 -14.39
C HIS A 229 -24.82 -5.56 -15.34
N GLN A 230 -23.98 -4.55 -15.34
CA GLN A 230 -22.71 -4.57 -16.06
C GLN A 230 -21.76 -5.63 -15.52
N VAL A 231 -21.57 -5.68 -14.19
CA VAL A 231 -20.73 -6.71 -13.55
C VAL A 231 -21.27 -8.12 -13.83
N GLU A 232 -22.60 -8.34 -13.76
CA GLU A 232 -23.23 -9.61 -14.11
C GLU A 232 -23.00 -9.99 -15.59
N ALA A 233 -23.09 -9.02 -16.50
CA ALA A 233 -22.81 -9.22 -17.92
C ALA A 233 -21.32 -9.52 -18.15
N TRP A 234 -20.43 -8.83 -17.43
CA TRP A 234 -18.98 -8.98 -17.56
C TRP A 234 -18.44 -10.26 -16.92
N LEU A 235 -19.14 -10.82 -15.93
CA LEU A 235 -18.78 -12.09 -15.31
C LEU A 235 -19.17 -13.33 -16.15
N GLY A 236 -19.68 -13.13 -17.38
CA GLY A 236 -20.14 -14.23 -18.21
C GLY A 236 -21.30 -15.01 -17.58
N LEU A 237 -22.13 -14.35 -16.73
CA LEU A 237 -23.38 -14.92 -16.23
C LEU A 237 -24.41 -15.08 -17.36
N HIS A 238 -24.14 -14.48 -18.52
CA HIS A 238 -24.80 -14.67 -19.79
C HIS A 238 -23.78 -15.20 -20.81
N PRO A 239 -23.72 -16.52 -21.06
CA PRO A 239 -22.81 -17.11 -22.03
C PRO A 239 -22.95 -16.42 -23.40
N GLY A 240 -21.83 -16.07 -24.02
CA GLY A 240 -21.77 -15.46 -25.36
C GLY A 240 -21.71 -13.94 -25.42
N ARG A 241 -21.52 -13.23 -24.30
CA ARG A 241 -21.40 -11.77 -24.26
C ARG A 241 -20.09 -11.25 -23.66
N GLU A 242 -19.06 -12.09 -23.59
CA GLU A 242 -17.72 -11.62 -23.15
C GLU A 242 -17.16 -10.66 -24.20
N PRO A 243 -16.63 -9.48 -23.79
CA PRO A 243 -15.94 -8.60 -24.70
C PRO A 243 -14.80 -9.33 -25.42
N ALA A 244 -14.68 -9.15 -26.72
CA ALA A 244 -13.63 -9.81 -27.53
C ALA A 244 -12.20 -9.51 -27.02
N GLU A 245 -12.02 -8.38 -26.34
CA GLU A 245 -10.76 -7.97 -25.72
C GLU A 245 -10.33 -8.82 -24.51
N TRP A 246 -11.23 -9.66 -23.96
CA TRP A 246 -10.95 -10.56 -22.83
C TRP A 246 -10.52 -11.97 -23.28
N ALA A 247 -10.71 -12.27 -24.58
CA ALA A 247 -10.38 -13.58 -25.11
C ALA A 247 -8.91 -13.95 -24.84
N GLY A 248 -8.68 -15.08 -24.17
CA GLY A 248 -7.35 -15.58 -23.84
C GLY A 248 -6.57 -14.77 -22.80
N LYS A 249 -7.25 -13.90 -22.03
CA LYS A 249 -6.62 -13.05 -21.00
C LYS A 249 -7.29 -13.22 -19.65
N CYS A 250 -6.54 -12.93 -18.59
CA CYS A 250 -7.09 -12.88 -17.25
C CYS A 250 -7.73 -11.50 -16.95
N VAL A 251 -8.87 -11.52 -16.27
CA VAL A 251 -9.62 -10.31 -15.92
C VAL A 251 -9.85 -10.25 -14.42
N CYS A 252 -9.31 -9.21 -13.78
CA CYS A 252 -9.53 -8.97 -12.36
C CYS A 252 -10.70 -8.02 -12.12
N TYR A 253 -11.46 -8.29 -11.06
CA TYR A 253 -12.57 -7.46 -10.62
C TYR A 253 -12.76 -7.57 -9.11
N SER A 254 -13.43 -6.58 -8.51
CA SER A 254 -13.84 -6.63 -7.11
C SER A 254 -15.36 -6.53 -7.00
N PRO A 255 -16.05 -7.51 -6.42
CA PRO A 255 -17.49 -7.44 -6.21
C PRO A 255 -17.90 -6.47 -5.09
N THR A 256 -16.97 -6.12 -4.22
CA THR A 256 -17.21 -5.21 -3.07
C THR A 256 -17.22 -3.75 -3.51
N TYR A 257 -16.39 -3.41 -4.48
CA TYR A 257 -16.28 -2.07 -5.04
C TYR A 257 -16.68 -2.10 -6.51
N THR A 258 -17.47 -1.14 -6.93
CA THR A 258 -17.90 -0.97 -8.32
C THR A 258 -16.73 -0.56 -9.23
N CYS A 259 -15.63 -1.30 -9.16
CA CYS A 259 -14.48 -1.09 -10.01
C CYS A 259 -14.73 -1.68 -11.39
N THR A 260 -14.33 -0.96 -12.42
CA THR A 260 -14.27 -1.50 -13.78
C THR A 260 -13.34 -2.72 -13.79
N PRO A 261 -13.74 -3.86 -14.37
CA PRO A 261 -12.86 -5.00 -14.57
C PRO A 261 -11.61 -4.59 -15.31
N GLN A 262 -10.48 -5.16 -14.92
CA GLN A 262 -9.17 -4.83 -15.44
C GLN A 262 -8.55 -6.04 -16.12
N VAL A 263 -8.19 -5.90 -17.40
CA VAL A 263 -7.53 -6.95 -18.18
C VAL A 263 -6.04 -6.98 -17.81
N GLU A 264 -5.55 -8.17 -17.41
CA GLU A 264 -4.15 -8.45 -17.03
C GLU A 264 -3.57 -7.53 -15.93
N ARG A 265 -4.44 -6.88 -15.15
CA ARG A 265 -4.07 -6.05 -14.01
C ARG A 265 -5.21 -6.01 -13.00
N MET A 266 -4.93 -5.59 -11.78
CA MET A 266 -5.93 -5.40 -10.75
C MET A 266 -6.10 -3.93 -10.36
N SER A 267 -7.28 -3.57 -9.91
CA SER A 267 -7.53 -2.27 -9.28
C SER A 267 -6.78 -2.15 -7.95
N THR A 268 -6.66 -0.93 -7.43
CA THR A 268 -6.11 -0.71 -6.08
C THR A 268 -6.88 -1.53 -5.06
N MET A 269 -6.19 -2.43 -4.37
CA MET A 269 -6.74 -3.22 -3.28
C MET A 269 -6.81 -2.38 -2.00
N THR A 270 -7.89 -2.54 -1.25
CA THR A 270 -8.07 -1.99 0.09
C THR A 270 -8.05 -3.11 1.15
N LYS A 271 -7.96 -2.74 2.43
CA LYS A 271 -7.95 -3.68 3.56
C LYS A 271 -9.14 -4.67 3.58
N GLN A 272 -10.28 -4.29 3.02
CA GLN A 272 -11.52 -5.09 3.03
C GLN A 272 -11.79 -5.77 1.68
N ASP A 273 -10.92 -5.57 0.71
CA ASP A 273 -11.12 -6.06 -0.63
C ASP A 273 -10.69 -7.53 -0.77
N THR A 274 -11.40 -8.24 -1.64
CA THR A 274 -11.08 -9.61 -2.01
C THR A 274 -11.17 -9.70 -3.53
N PRO A 275 -10.09 -9.37 -4.25
CA PRO A 275 -10.09 -9.39 -5.70
C PRO A 275 -10.37 -10.78 -6.25
N TRP A 276 -11.20 -10.82 -7.30
CA TRP A 276 -11.50 -12.01 -8.08
C TRP A 276 -10.76 -11.95 -9.40
N VAL A 277 -10.50 -13.13 -9.95
CA VAL A 277 -9.95 -13.29 -11.29
C VAL A 277 -10.82 -14.25 -12.09
N LEU A 278 -11.12 -13.86 -13.32
CA LEU A 278 -11.58 -14.75 -14.40
C LEU A 278 -10.34 -15.15 -15.19
N LEU A 279 -9.98 -16.42 -15.18
CA LEU A 279 -8.84 -16.96 -15.93
C LEU A 279 -9.19 -17.07 -17.43
N ALA A 280 -8.15 -17.12 -18.26
CA ALA A 280 -8.30 -17.36 -19.70
C ALA A 280 -9.02 -18.69 -20.02
N SER A 281 -8.95 -19.68 -19.13
CA SER A 281 -9.67 -20.95 -19.18
C SER A 281 -11.17 -20.84 -18.87
N GLY A 282 -11.64 -19.69 -18.38
CA GLY A 282 -13.02 -19.47 -17.93
C GLY A 282 -13.25 -19.77 -16.44
N ILE A 283 -12.26 -20.27 -15.72
CA ILE A 283 -12.33 -20.52 -14.27
C ILE A 283 -12.40 -19.17 -13.53
N ARG A 284 -13.24 -19.10 -12.50
CA ARG A 284 -13.45 -17.89 -11.68
C ARG A 284 -13.14 -18.19 -10.24
N ARG A 285 -12.17 -17.49 -9.69
CA ARG A 285 -11.77 -17.63 -8.30
C ARG A 285 -11.26 -16.33 -7.71
N ARG A 286 -11.04 -16.32 -6.42
CA ARG A 286 -10.32 -15.24 -5.78
C ARG A 286 -8.84 -15.34 -6.09
N LEU A 287 -8.16 -14.20 -6.10
CA LEU A 287 -6.70 -14.22 -6.02
C LEU A 287 -6.29 -14.80 -4.67
N THR A 288 -5.34 -15.71 -4.67
CA THR A 288 -4.75 -16.24 -3.45
C THR A 288 -3.94 -15.13 -2.76
N VAL A 289 -3.60 -15.33 -1.50
CA VAL A 289 -2.80 -14.31 -0.79
C VAL A 289 -1.38 -14.25 -1.32
N THR A 290 -0.83 -15.37 -1.78
CA THR A 290 0.49 -15.40 -2.46
C THR A 290 0.45 -14.59 -3.77
N GLU A 291 -0.59 -14.76 -4.57
CA GLU A 291 -0.78 -13.95 -5.79
C GLU A 291 -0.94 -12.46 -5.47
N LEU A 292 -1.60 -12.14 -4.35
CA LEU A 292 -1.68 -10.75 -3.89
C LEU A 292 -0.32 -10.21 -3.44
N GLU A 293 0.49 -11.00 -2.73
CA GLU A 293 1.87 -10.61 -2.39
C GLU A 293 2.68 -10.28 -3.65
N ARG A 294 2.63 -11.16 -4.65
CA ARG A 294 3.26 -10.92 -5.97
C ARG A 294 2.74 -9.65 -6.66
N ALA A 295 1.41 -9.39 -6.58
CA ALA A 295 0.79 -8.18 -7.12
C ALA A 295 1.23 -6.89 -6.39
N PHE A 296 1.78 -7.02 -5.18
CA PHE A 296 2.45 -5.93 -4.45
C PHE A 296 3.97 -5.90 -4.64
N GLY A 297 4.54 -6.86 -5.39
CA GLY A 297 5.98 -6.99 -5.54
C GLY A 297 6.68 -7.47 -4.28
N LEU A 298 5.95 -8.16 -3.41
CA LEU A 298 6.49 -8.79 -2.21
C LEU A 298 6.86 -10.26 -2.48
N PRO A 299 7.84 -10.82 -1.77
CA PRO A 299 8.17 -12.23 -1.85
C PRO A 299 6.99 -13.14 -1.45
N ASP A 300 6.93 -14.34 -2.02
CA ASP A 300 5.94 -15.34 -1.64
C ASP A 300 6.05 -15.66 -0.15
N GLY A 301 4.89 -15.68 0.52
CA GLY A 301 4.83 -15.96 1.94
C GLY A 301 5.31 -14.82 2.86
N HIS A 302 5.58 -13.63 2.32
CA HIS A 302 6.06 -12.48 3.10
C HIS A 302 5.20 -12.19 4.32
N THR A 303 3.89 -12.33 4.20
CA THR A 303 2.94 -12.10 5.30
C THR A 303 2.42 -13.39 5.95
N ALA A 304 2.98 -14.57 5.60
CA ALA A 304 2.42 -15.86 6.02
C ALA A 304 2.59 -16.13 7.52
N THR A 305 3.77 -15.84 8.05
CA THR A 305 4.16 -16.15 9.43
C THR A 305 4.50 -14.90 10.20
N GLY A 306 4.05 -14.80 11.43
CA GLY A 306 4.45 -13.79 12.38
C GLY A 306 5.15 -14.41 13.59
N VAL A 307 5.92 -13.60 14.31
CA VAL A 307 6.58 -13.99 15.57
C VAL A 307 6.00 -13.16 16.71
N MET A 308 5.62 -13.82 17.80
CA MET A 308 5.13 -13.20 19.03
C MET A 308 6.29 -12.56 19.82
N PRO A 309 6.00 -11.69 20.81
CA PRO A 309 7.05 -11.10 21.66
C PRO A 309 7.87 -12.13 22.46
N ASP A 310 7.29 -13.29 22.77
CA ASP A 310 7.94 -14.41 23.46
C ASP A 310 8.74 -15.34 22.52
N GLY A 311 8.79 -15.02 21.22
CA GLY A 311 9.49 -15.80 20.21
C GLY A 311 8.64 -16.89 19.55
N GLY A 312 7.40 -17.12 19.97
CA GLY A 312 6.52 -18.12 19.36
C GLY A 312 6.09 -17.72 17.95
N GLU A 313 6.23 -18.64 16.99
CA GLU A 313 5.74 -18.43 15.63
C GLU A 313 4.24 -18.74 15.51
N TYR A 314 3.54 -18.01 14.66
CA TYR A 314 2.14 -18.25 14.33
C TYR A 314 1.84 -17.96 12.86
N GLN A 315 0.88 -18.70 12.30
CA GLN A 315 0.42 -18.48 10.93
C GLN A 315 -0.65 -17.40 10.91
N LEU A 316 -0.53 -16.46 9.98
CA LEU A 316 -1.56 -15.47 9.72
C LEU A 316 -2.65 -16.08 8.83
N SER A 317 -3.91 -15.84 9.17
CA SER A 317 -5.01 -16.19 8.30
C SER A 317 -5.02 -15.30 7.04
N ASP A 318 -5.64 -15.78 5.97
CA ASP A 318 -5.81 -15.03 4.73
C ASP A 318 -6.42 -13.64 4.94
N LEU A 319 -7.38 -13.53 5.87
CA LEU A 319 -8.00 -12.26 6.20
C LEU A 319 -7.00 -11.26 6.82
N GLN A 320 -6.14 -11.75 7.72
CA GLN A 320 -5.09 -10.93 8.35
C GLN A 320 -4.05 -10.51 7.32
N ARG A 321 -3.58 -11.45 6.49
CA ARG A 321 -2.62 -11.19 5.41
C ARG A 321 -3.17 -10.15 4.42
N ARG A 322 -4.40 -10.32 3.93
CA ARG A 322 -5.06 -9.32 3.07
C ARG A 322 -5.19 -7.95 3.75
N GLY A 323 -5.45 -7.94 5.05
CA GLY A 323 -5.50 -6.71 5.84
C GLY A 323 -4.17 -5.95 5.84
N LEU A 324 -3.05 -6.65 5.94
CA LEU A 324 -1.70 -6.09 5.86
C LEU A 324 -1.41 -5.57 4.44
N LEU A 325 -1.67 -6.40 3.42
CA LEU A 325 -1.43 -6.05 2.02
C LEU A 325 -2.23 -4.82 1.57
N GLY A 326 -3.49 -4.69 1.99
CA GLY A 326 -4.31 -3.51 1.66
C GLY A 326 -3.71 -2.18 2.12
N ASN A 327 -2.91 -2.22 3.20
CA ASN A 327 -2.18 -1.07 3.73
C ASN A 327 -0.70 -1.01 3.26
N ALA A 328 -0.20 -2.03 2.58
CA ALA A 328 1.20 -2.11 2.19
C ALA A 328 1.57 -1.08 1.12
N VAL A 329 2.83 -0.69 1.12
CA VAL A 329 3.50 0.03 0.04
C VAL A 329 4.09 -0.99 -0.93
N VAL A 330 4.04 -0.69 -2.23
CA VAL A 330 4.74 -1.46 -3.27
C VAL A 330 6.21 -1.05 -3.27
N PRO A 331 7.17 -1.93 -2.94
CA PRO A 331 8.58 -1.57 -2.83
C PRO A 331 9.12 -0.91 -4.11
N ALA A 332 8.80 -1.47 -5.26
CA ALA A 332 9.25 -0.97 -6.57
C ALA A 332 8.83 0.49 -6.84
N ALA A 333 7.74 0.99 -6.22
CA ALA A 333 7.30 2.38 -6.40
C ALA A 333 8.27 3.40 -5.77
N VAL A 334 9.15 2.99 -4.87
CA VAL A 334 10.14 3.85 -4.21
C VAL A 334 11.59 3.41 -4.45
N GLU A 335 11.81 2.34 -5.20
CA GLU A 335 13.12 1.78 -5.51
C GLU A 335 14.08 2.82 -6.12
N GLY A 336 13.60 3.66 -7.03
CA GLY A 336 14.40 4.72 -7.63
C GLY A 336 14.92 5.74 -6.61
N ILE A 337 14.12 6.02 -5.58
CA ILE A 337 14.51 6.92 -4.48
C ILE A 337 15.55 6.23 -3.59
N ALA A 338 15.34 4.95 -3.26
CA ALA A 338 16.25 4.18 -2.42
C ALA A 338 17.64 4.03 -3.08
N ARG A 339 17.67 3.71 -4.37
CA ARG A 339 18.91 3.62 -5.16
C ARG A 339 19.65 4.96 -5.19
N TRP A 340 18.94 6.05 -5.52
CA TRP A 340 19.57 7.38 -5.53
C TRP A 340 20.11 7.76 -4.15
N ALA A 341 19.37 7.48 -3.08
CA ALA A 341 19.80 7.75 -1.71
C ALA A 341 21.08 6.94 -1.37
N SER A 342 21.14 5.66 -1.77
CA SER A 342 22.31 4.82 -1.59
C SER A 342 23.55 5.40 -2.31
N GLU A 343 23.39 5.80 -3.58
CA GLU A 343 24.46 6.39 -4.38
C GLU A 343 24.99 7.73 -3.84
N THR A 344 24.14 8.50 -3.15
CA THR A 344 24.49 9.83 -2.61
C THR A 344 24.96 9.82 -1.16
N MET A 345 24.68 8.75 -0.40
CA MET A 345 25.00 8.61 1.02
C MET A 345 26.13 7.59 1.29
N SER A 346 26.63 6.93 0.23
CA SER A 346 27.74 5.97 0.32
C SER A 346 29.09 6.62 0.55
#